data_01cbd07ff4c306b7a64b788c1a4fb6b1
#
_entry.id   01cbd07ff4c306b7a64b788c1a4fb6b1
#
_cell.length_a   1.000
_cell.length_b   1.000
_cell.length_c   1.000
_cell.angle_alpha   90.00
_cell.angle_beta   90.00
_cell.angle_gamma   90.00
#
_symmetry.space_group_name_H-M   'P 1'
#
loop_
_entity.id
_entity.type
_entity.pdbx_description
1 polymer ?
#
loop_
_entity_poly.entity_id
_entity_poly.type
_entity_poly.pdbx_seq_one_letter_code
_entity_poly.pdbx_strand_id
1 'polypeptide(L)'
;NPGGVGHRWVKRLFIDREYITGRENPEENENPDDYVFIPATVEDNTALLKSSPGYLRMLSSMPENLRRAYRYGDWESLGGNYFPELSEAVHVSPVFRIPGHWKRYRAFDYGLDMFACAWFAVDEQGRSWMYREYSKSGLIVQEAARAMLERTLPGERIEVTFAPPDMWSRQKDSGRTMAEIFFECGVPIVRADNSRVQGHMMIKDLLAKRRDGRPSLMFFETCRQTLDDLRDIQADEQNPNDCAREPHEVTHRVDAVRYYAISRTVAAELHETRGV
;
A
#
# COMPACT_ATOMS: atom_id res chain seq x y z
N ASN A 1 -10.00 6.93 -21.07
CA ASN A 1 -8.57 7.19 -21.14
C ASN A 1 -7.91 6.78 -19.83
N PRO A 2 -6.67 6.30 -19.87
CA PRO A 2 -5.90 6.03 -18.67
C PRO A 2 -5.79 7.28 -17.78
N GLY A 3 -5.75 7.09 -16.46
CA GLY A 3 -5.65 8.17 -15.48
C GLY A 3 -7.00 8.61 -14.88
N GLY A 4 -6.92 9.30 -13.74
CA GLY A 4 -8.08 9.74 -12.96
C GLY A 4 -8.61 8.70 -11.97
N VAL A 5 -9.66 9.09 -11.24
CA VAL A 5 -10.22 8.34 -10.07
C VAL A 5 -10.66 6.91 -10.40
N GLY A 6 -11.04 6.63 -11.63
CA GLY A 6 -11.49 5.29 -12.05
C GLY A 6 -10.41 4.40 -12.65
N HIS A 7 -9.16 4.86 -12.74
CA HIS A 7 -8.10 4.16 -13.48
C HIS A 7 -7.91 2.71 -13.02
N ARG A 8 -7.82 2.47 -11.72
CA ARG A 8 -7.53 1.17 -11.13
C ARG A 8 -8.59 0.12 -11.44
N TRP A 9 -9.85 0.39 -11.10
CA TRP A 9 -10.90 -0.61 -11.29
C TRP A 9 -11.15 -0.90 -12.76
N VAL A 10 -11.01 0.13 -13.63
CA VAL A 10 -11.10 -0.05 -15.08
C VAL A 10 -9.93 -0.90 -15.58
N LYS A 11 -8.70 -0.58 -15.17
CA LYS A 11 -7.51 -1.35 -15.54
C LYS A 11 -7.66 -2.81 -15.10
N ARG A 12 -7.97 -3.06 -13.82
CA ARG A 12 -8.14 -4.40 -13.26
C ARG A 12 -9.16 -5.23 -14.06
N LEU A 13 -10.35 -4.70 -14.28
CA LEU A 13 -11.45 -5.44 -14.91
C LEU A 13 -11.28 -5.60 -16.42
N PHE A 14 -10.84 -4.54 -17.11
CA PHE A 14 -10.88 -4.50 -18.58
C PHE A 14 -9.52 -4.78 -19.23
N ILE A 15 -8.41 -4.44 -18.58
CA ILE A 15 -7.04 -4.57 -19.12
C ILE A 15 -6.37 -5.82 -18.55
N ASP A 16 -6.25 -5.90 -17.22
CA ASP A 16 -5.56 -7.00 -16.54
C ASP A 16 -6.43 -8.26 -16.47
N ARG A 17 -7.75 -8.11 -16.61
CA ARG A 17 -8.74 -9.18 -16.53
C ARG A 17 -8.70 -9.96 -15.23
N GLU A 18 -8.47 -9.25 -14.13
CA GLU A 18 -8.49 -9.79 -12.79
C GLU A 18 -9.89 -9.66 -12.20
N TYR A 19 -10.53 -10.79 -11.93
CA TYR A 19 -11.91 -10.84 -11.45
C TYR A 19 -11.98 -11.39 -10.04
N ILE A 20 -12.85 -10.79 -9.22
CA ILE A 20 -13.14 -11.28 -7.86
C ILE A 20 -14.15 -12.42 -7.99
N THR A 21 -13.71 -13.63 -7.62
CA THR A 21 -14.51 -14.85 -7.66
C THR A 21 -14.44 -15.58 -6.31
N GLY A 22 -15.36 -16.52 -6.06
CA GLY A 22 -15.34 -17.33 -4.84
C GLY A 22 -15.89 -16.66 -3.60
N ARG A 23 -16.69 -15.59 -3.75
CA ARG A 23 -17.45 -15.00 -2.64
C ARG A 23 -18.60 -15.91 -2.23
N GLU A 24 -18.98 -15.86 -0.94
CA GLU A 24 -20.09 -16.66 -0.40
C GLU A 24 -21.42 -16.37 -1.12
N ASN A 25 -21.65 -15.10 -1.47
CA ASN A 25 -22.79 -14.70 -2.28
C ASN A 25 -22.37 -14.74 -3.77
N PRO A 26 -22.96 -15.64 -4.60
CA PRO A 26 -22.62 -15.76 -6.02
C PRO A 26 -22.85 -14.47 -6.84
N GLU A 27 -23.83 -13.64 -6.45
CA GLU A 27 -24.15 -12.38 -7.13
C GLU A 27 -23.05 -11.31 -6.94
N GLU A 28 -22.16 -11.49 -5.97
CA GLU A 28 -21.02 -10.61 -5.74
C GLU A 28 -19.78 -11.04 -6.54
N ASN A 29 -19.83 -12.15 -7.25
CA ASN A 29 -18.75 -12.58 -8.12
C ASN A 29 -18.78 -11.80 -9.44
N GLU A 30 -17.60 -11.40 -9.90
CA GLU A 30 -17.44 -10.75 -11.19
C GLU A 30 -17.36 -11.80 -12.29
N ASN A 31 -18.22 -11.64 -13.32
CA ASN A 31 -18.22 -12.53 -14.46
C ASN A 31 -17.34 -11.96 -15.59
N PRO A 32 -16.29 -12.66 -16.05
CA PRO A 32 -15.41 -12.22 -17.14
C PRO A 32 -16.13 -11.79 -18.41
N ASP A 33 -17.28 -12.39 -18.71
CA ASP A 33 -18.04 -12.12 -19.94
C ASP A 33 -18.75 -10.76 -19.92
N ASP A 34 -18.90 -10.13 -18.74
CA ASP A 34 -19.51 -8.82 -18.60
C ASP A 34 -18.54 -7.67 -18.95
N TYR A 35 -17.25 -7.97 -19.14
CA TYR A 35 -16.20 -6.95 -19.32
C TYR A 35 -15.49 -7.13 -20.66
N VAL A 36 -15.68 -6.19 -21.57
CA VAL A 36 -15.03 -6.18 -22.89
C VAL A 36 -14.21 -4.92 -23.06
N PHE A 37 -12.92 -5.08 -23.36
CA PHE A 37 -12.05 -3.98 -23.73
C PHE A 37 -11.85 -3.95 -25.25
N ILE A 38 -12.21 -2.82 -25.85
CA ILE A 38 -11.97 -2.56 -27.28
C ILE A 38 -10.91 -1.46 -27.38
N PRO A 39 -9.65 -1.81 -27.69
CA PRO A 39 -8.59 -0.82 -27.81
C PRO A 39 -8.87 0.09 -29.02
N ALA A 40 -8.69 1.39 -28.83
CA ALA A 40 -8.71 2.37 -29.91
C ALA A 40 -7.66 3.45 -29.64
N THR A 41 -6.88 3.77 -30.63
CA THR A 41 -5.86 4.83 -30.59
C THR A 41 -6.40 6.10 -31.27
N VAL A 42 -5.67 7.19 -31.15
CA VAL A 42 -6.04 8.42 -31.85
C VAL A 42 -5.93 8.24 -33.38
N GLU A 43 -5.05 7.38 -33.84
CA GLU A 43 -4.86 7.05 -35.23
C GLU A 43 -6.09 6.36 -35.85
N ASP A 44 -6.90 5.67 -35.05
CA ASP A 44 -8.14 5.04 -35.50
C ASP A 44 -9.27 6.06 -35.75
N ASN A 45 -9.16 7.27 -35.16
CA ASN A 45 -10.14 8.32 -35.33
C ASN A 45 -9.81 9.23 -36.53
N THR A 46 -9.99 8.71 -37.72
CA THR A 46 -9.70 9.42 -38.97
C THR A 46 -10.53 10.72 -39.15
N ALA A 47 -11.73 10.78 -38.57
CA ALA A 47 -12.54 11.99 -38.61
C ALA A 47 -11.92 13.12 -37.80
N LEU A 48 -11.42 12.82 -36.59
CA LEU A 48 -10.71 13.76 -35.74
C LEU A 48 -9.44 14.27 -36.43
N LEU A 49 -8.66 13.38 -37.00
CA LEU A 49 -7.40 13.73 -37.67
C LEU A 49 -7.59 14.61 -38.89
N LYS A 50 -8.71 14.42 -39.62
CA LYS A 50 -9.09 15.31 -40.75
C LYS A 50 -9.55 16.68 -40.27
N SER A 51 -10.33 16.77 -39.20
CA SER A 51 -10.84 18.01 -38.66
C SER A 51 -9.79 18.80 -37.86
N SER A 52 -8.81 18.14 -37.29
CA SER A 52 -7.79 18.71 -36.42
C SER A 52 -6.38 18.18 -36.74
N PRO A 53 -5.76 18.57 -37.87
CA PRO A 53 -4.46 18.03 -38.30
C PRO A 53 -3.30 18.28 -37.31
N GLY A 54 -3.47 19.27 -36.40
CA GLY A 54 -2.50 19.60 -35.35
C GLY A 54 -2.58 18.71 -34.11
N TYR A 55 -3.63 17.90 -33.96
CA TYR A 55 -3.89 17.13 -32.74
C TYR A 55 -2.77 16.12 -32.41
N LEU A 56 -2.27 15.40 -33.42
CA LEU A 56 -1.13 14.49 -33.23
C LEU A 56 0.16 15.22 -32.80
N ARG A 57 0.40 16.43 -33.31
CA ARG A 57 1.57 17.23 -32.87
C ARG A 57 1.42 17.67 -31.42
N MET A 58 0.22 18.07 -31.02
CA MET A 58 -0.08 18.41 -29.63
C MET A 58 0.19 17.21 -28.70
N LEU A 59 -0.33 16.03 -29.02
CA LEU A 59 -0.06 14.82 -28.25
C LEU A 59 1.44 14.47 -28.21
N SER A 60 2.14 14.66 -29.32
CA SER A 60 3.58 14.37 -29.43
C SER A 60 4.46 15.32 -28.62
N SER A 61 3.97 16.54 -28.34
CA SER A 61 4.67 17.52 -27.51
C SER A 61 4.46 17.35 -26.02
N MET A 62 3.59 16.44 -25.61
CA MET A 62 3.35 16.14 -24.20
C MET A 62 4.54 15.40 -23.55
N PRO A 63 4.69 15.50 -22.21
CA PRO A 63 5.60 14.62 -21.48
C PRO A 63 5.42 13.15 -21.83
N GLU A 64 6.49 12.36 -21.74
CA GLU A 64 6.53 10.97 -22.22
C GLU A 64 5.39 10.12 -21.67
N ASN A 65 5.13 10.18 -20.36
CA ASN A 65 4.07 9.45 -19.69
C ASN A 65 2.68 9.81 -20.21
N LEU A 66 2.39 11.10 -20.37
CA LEU A 66 1.13 11.60 -20.92
C LEU A 66 0.95 11.22 -22.40
N ARG A 67 2.04 11.32 -23.18
CA ARG A 67 2.04 10.90 -24.58
C ARG A 67 1.73 9.42 -24.73
N ARG A 68 2.37 8.56 -23.92
CA ARG A 68 2.11 7.12 -23.91
C ARG A 68 0.65 6.83 -23.58
N ALA A 69 0.11 7.46 -22.56
CA ALA A 69 -1.26 7.27 -22.15
C ALA A 69 -2.29 7.76 -23.18
N TYR A 70 -2.17 9.00 -23.63
CA TYR A 70 -3.22 9.63 -24.45
C TYR A 70 -3.10 9.33 -25.94
N ARG A 71 -1.89 9.09 -26.44
CA ARG A 71 -1.70 8.75 -27.84
C ARG A 71 -1.77 7.25 -28.08
N TYR A 72 -1.10 6.46 -27.25
CA TYR A 72 -0.96 5.01 -27.46
C TYR A 72 -1.89 4.17 -26.58
N GLY A 73 -2.67 4.81 -25.70
CA GLY A 73 -3.59 4.10 -24.80
C GLY A 73 -2.87 3.22 -23.77
N ASP A 74 -1.67 3.62 -23.39
CA ASP A 74 -0.85 2.89 -22.41
C ASP A 74 -1.40 3.12 -20.99
N TRP A 75 -1.94 2.07 -20.41
CA TRP A 75 -2.54 2.07 -19.08
C TRP A 75 -1.50 2.02 -17.95
N GLU A 76 -0.23 1.72 -18.26
CA GLU A 76 0.86 1.73 -17.29
C GLU A 76 1.53 3.11 -17.16
N SER A 77 1.43 3.94 -18.18
CA SER A 77 2.23 5.17 -18.27
C SER A 77 1.69 6.37 -17.50
N LEU A 78 0.41 6.36 -17.09
CA LEU A 78 -0.20 7.40 -16.24
C LEU A 78 -0.18 7.05 -14.76
N GLY A 79 0.43 5.95 -14.38
CA GLY A 79 0.82 5.79 -13.03
C GLY A 79 1.89 6.83 -12.70
N GLY A 80 1.50 8.00 -12.21
CA GLY A 80 2.36 8.82 -11.35
C GLY A 80 2.54 8.07 -10.03
N ASN A 81 2.82 6.76 -10.14
CA ASN A 81 3.03 5.87 -9.02
C ASN A 81 4.08 6.49 -8.11
N TYR A 82 3.70 6.71 -6.88
CA TYR A 82 4.61 7.32 -5.93
C TYR A 82 5.80 6.41 -5.59
N PHE A 83 5.64 5.08 -5.70
CA PHE A 83 6.68 4.08 -5.45
C PHE A 83 7.12 3.34 -6.74
N PRO A 84 7.76 4.02 -7.71
CA PRO A 84 8.21 3.40 -8.95
C PRO A 84 9.30 2.33 -8.73
N GLU A 85 9.91 2.30 -7.53
CA GLU A 85 10.91 1.31 -7.13
C GLU A 85 10.28 -0.09 -6.94
N LEU A 86 8.98 -0.17 -6.67
CA LEU A 86 8.28 -1.43 -6.42
C LEU A 86 8.13 -2.25 -7.71
N SER A 87 8.67 -3.44 -7.70
CA SER A 87 8.60 -4.40 -8.81
C SER A 87 8.29 -5.79 -8.28
N GLU A 88 7.30 -6.47 -8.83
CA GLU A 88 6.95 -7.84 -8.41
C GLU A 88 8.13 -8.80 -8.48
N ALA A 89 8.84 -8.78 -9.61
CA ALA A 89 9.96 -9.68 -9.83
C ALA A 89 11.10 -9.53 -8.80
N VAL A 90 11.14 -8.40 -8.10
CA VAL A 90 12.22 -8.07 -7.14
C VAL A 90 11.73 -8.15 -5.70
N HIS A 91 10.51 -7.67 -5.41
CA HIS A 91 10.02 -7.44 -4.06
C HIS A 91 9.05 -8.51 -3.55
N VAL A 92 8.48 -9.32 -4.45
CA VAL A 92 7.50 -10.33 -4.07
C VAL A 92 8.16 -11.71 -4.03
N SER A 93 7.86 -12.47 -2.99
CA SER A 93 8.36 -13.82 -2.78
C SER A 93 7.20 -14.77 -2.50
N PRO A 94 7.30 -16.03 -2.96
CA PRO A 94 6.44 -17.10 -2.47
C PRO A 94 6.50 -17.19 -0.94
N VAL A 95 5.42 -17.68 -0.35
CA VAL A 95 5.33 -17.89 1.10
C VAL A 95 6.35 -18.93 1.54
N PHE A 96 7.11 -18.61 2.58
CA PHE A 96 7.99 -19.57 3.25
C PHE A 96 7.79 -19.52 4.78
N ARG A 97 8.25 -20.54 5.46
CA ARG A 97 8.18 -20.60 6.93
C ARG A 97 9.19 -19.62 7.54
N ILE A 98 8.70 -18.58 8.20
CA ILE A 98 9.54 -17.59 8.89
C ILE A 98 10.24 -18.26 10.09
N PRO A 99 11.58 -18.17 10.20
CA PRO A 99 12.34 -18.70 11.32
C PRO A 99 11.88 -18.11 12.66
N GLY A 100 11.86 -18.93 13.70
CA GLY A 100 11.35 -18.53 15.02
C GLY A 100 12.15 -17.41 15.69
N HIS A 101 13.44 -17.27 15.35
CA HIS A 101 14.34 -16.28 15.91
C HIS A 101 14.26 -14.91 15.22
N TRP A 102 13.57 -14.81 14.06
CA TRP A 102 13.36 -13.51 13.42
C TRP A 102 12.45 -12.64 14.29
N LYS A 103 12.85 -11.41 14.52
CA LYS A 103 12.04 -10.42 15.25
C LYS A 103 10.82 -10.06 14.43
N ARG A 104 9.66 -10.05 15.08
CA ARG A 104 8.38 -9.73 14.43
C ARG A 104 7.80 -8.44 14.95
N TYR A 105 7.20 -7.70 14.06
CA TYR A 105 6.59 -6.41 14.32
C TYR A 105 5.19 -6.37 13.70
N ARG A 106 4.35 -5.49 14.22
CA ARG A 106 3.10 -5.10 13.58
C ARG A 106 3.06 -3.60 13.44
N ALA A 107 2.36 -3.13 12.42
CA ALA A 107 1.96 -1.75 12.32
C ALA A 107 0.55 -1.70 11.74
N PHE A 108 -0.23 -0.71 12.15
CA PHE A 108 -1.57 -0.55 11.65
C PHE A 108 -1.92 0.92 11.46
N ASP A 109 -2.89 1.15 10.59
CA ASP A 109 -3.64 2.38 10.50
C ASP A 109 -5.09 2.12 10.89
N TYR A 110 -5.72 3.07 11.57
CA TYR A 110 -7.06 2.90 12.11
C TYR A 110 -7.96 4.08 11.74
N GLY A 111 -8.94 3.81 10.89
CA GLY A 111 -10.08 4.66 10.61
C GLY A 111 -11.38 3.88 10.77
N LEU A 112 -12.50 4.56 10.98
CA LEU A 112 -13.82 3.91 10.97
C LEU A 112 -14.18 3.40 9.58
N ASP A 113 -13.69 4.05 8.55
CA ASP A 113 -13.81 3.67 7.14
C ASP A 113 -12.95 2.45 6.80
N MET A 114 -11.75 2.33 7.37
CA MET A 114 -10.91 1.15 7.24
C MET A 114 -9.91 1.01 8.38
N PHE A 115 -9.81 -0.20 8.90
CA PHE A 115 -8.68 -0.67 9.69
C PHE A 115 -7.73 -1.46 8.78
N ALA A 116 -6.44 -1.14 8.79
CA ALA A 116 -5.42 -1.84 8.02
C ALA A 116 -4.24 -2.21 8.92
N CYS A 117 -3.88 -3.48 8.97
CA CYS A 117 -2.79 -4.00 9.80
C CYS A 117 -1.84 -4.87 8.97
N ALA A 118 -0.54 -4.67 9.18
CA ALA A 118 0.55 -5.37 8.51
C ALA A 118 1.47 -6.03 9.53
N TRP A 119 1.92 -7.27 9.25
CA TRP A 119 2.89 -8.03 10.05
C TRP A 119 4.20 -8.14 9.30
N PHE A 120 5.28 -7.84 10.00
CA PHE A 120 6.63 -7.84 9.47
C PHE A 120 7.54 -8.78 10.28
N ALA A 121 8.45 -9.44 9.58
CA ALA A 121 9.55 -10.18 10.18
C ALA A 121 10.87 -9.62 9.64
N VAL A 122 11.93 -9.66 10.46
CA VAL A 122 13.24 -9.12 10.09
C VAL A 122 14.25 -10.24 10.11
N ASP A 123 14.91 -10.45 8.94
CA ASP A 123 15.95 -11.45 8.79
C ASP A 123 17.29 -11.03 9.41
N GLU A 124 18.28 -11.94 9.38
CA GLU A 124 19.63 -11.71 9.94
C GLU A 124 20.40 -10.61 9.19
N GLN A 125 20.01 -10.29 7.96
CA GLN A 125 20.59 -9.22 7.17
C GLN A 125 19.87 -7.88 7.39
N GLY A 126 18.89 -7.85 8.29
CA GLY A 126 18.10 -6.67 8.61
C GLY A 126 17.04 -6.32 7.56
N ARG A 127 16.70 -7.23 6.63
CA ARG A 127 15.61 -7.03 5.70
C ARG A 127 14.29 -7.28 6.37
N SER A 128 13.31 -6.48 6.02
CA SER A 128 11.91 -6.62 6.46
C SER A 128 11.12 -7.44 5.45
N TRP A 129 10.36 -8.38 5.96
CA TRP A 129 9.46 -9.23 5.20
C TRP A 129 8.04 -8.95 5.69
N MET A 130 7.22 -8.27 4.88
CA MET A 130 5.79 -8.20 5.16
C MET A 130 5.15 -9.53 4.80
N TYR A 131 4.74 -10.29 5.81
CA TYR A 131 4.32 -11.68 5.62
C TYR A 131 2.82 -11.91 5.82
N ARG A 132 2.11 -10.89 6.31
CA ARG A 132 0.66 -10.94 6.52
C ARG A 132 0.07 -9.56 6.51
N GLU A 133 -1.12 -9.46 5.97
CA GLU A 133 -1.96 -8.27 6.01
C GLU A 133 -3.37 -8.60 6.46
N TYR A 134 -4.06 -7.59 6.95
CA TYR A 134 -5.49 -7.64 7.21
C TYR A 134 -6.06 -6.25 7.13
N SER A 135 -7.18 -6.11 6.43
CA SER A 135 -7.94 -4.87 6.42
C SER A 135 -9.43 -5.16 6.41
N LYS A 136 -10.18 -4.31 7.09
CA LYS A 136 -11.64 -4.38 7.15
C LYS A 136 -12.21 -3.03 7.55
N SER A 137 -13.30 -2.64 6.88
CA SER A 137 -14.07 -1.43 7.19
C SER A 137 -14.99 -1.66 8.40
N GLY A 138 -15.33 -0.57 9.11
CA GLY A 138 -16.35 -0.56 10.13
C GLY A 138 -16.00 -1.30 11.42
N LEU A 139 -14.73 -1.61 11.70
CA LEU A 139 -14.33 -2.23 12.96
C LEU A 139 -14.26 -1.20 14.08
N ILE A 140 -14.90 -1.48 15.19
CA ILE A 140 -14.65 -0.77 16.46
C ILE A 140 -13.30 -1.22 17.05
N VAL A 141 -12.75 -0.43 17.97
CA VAL A 141 -11.40 -0.63 18.53
C VAL A 141 -11.20 -2.04 19.09
N GLN A 142 -12.19 -2.57 19.83
CA GLN A 142 -12.13 -3.92 20.42
C GLN A 142 -12.12 -5.01 19.36
N GLU A 143 -12.87 -4.83 18.28
CA GLU A 143 -12.91 -5.78 17.16
C GLU A 143 -11.59 -5.77 16.38
N ALA A 144 -11.02 -4.58 16.17
CA ALA A 144 -9.71 -4.44 15.55
C ALA A 144 -8.61 -5.14 16.38
N ALA A 145 -8.59 -4.93 17.69
CA ALA A 145 -7.66 -5.62 18.60
C ALA A 145 -7.84 -7.14 18.56
N ARG A 146 -9.08 -7.63 18.61
CA ARG A 146 -9.40 -9.06 18.51
C ARG A 146 -8.92 -9.63 17.16
N ALA A 147 -9.22 -8.95 16.06
CA ALA A 147 -8.80 -9.38 14.74
C ALA A 147 -7.27 -9.51 14.60
N MET A 148 -6.51 -8.63 15.28
CA MET A 148 -5.05 -8.72 15.33
C MET A 148 -4.59 -9.96 16.13
N LEU A 149 -5.21 -10.25 17.26
CA LEU A 149 -4.86 -11.43 18.09
C LEU A 149 -5.17 -12.73 17.35
N GLU A 150 -6.36 -12.85 16.77
CA GLU A 150 -6.80 -14.04 16.02
C GLU A 150 -5.87 -14.37 14.83
N ARG A 151 -5.27 -13.33 14.23
CA ARG A 151 -4.37 -13.48 13.09
C ARG A 151 -2.91 -13.56 13.46
N THR A 152 -2.57 -13.40 14.72
CA THR A 152 -1.21 -13.66 15.22
C THR A 152 -1.14 -15.11 15.66
N LEU A 153 -0.39 -15.95 14.93
CA LEU A 153 -0.37 -17.39 15.18
C LEU A 153 0.26 -17.72 16.53
N PRO A 154 -0.14 -18.85 17.15
CA PRO A 154 0.49 -19.33 18.37
C PRO A 154 2.01 -19.47 18.19
N GLY A 155 2.77 -18.91 19.13
CA GLY A 155 4.24 -18.89 19.08
C GLY A 155 4.85 -17.73 18.28
N GLU A 156 4.06 -16.90 17.62
CA GLU A 156 4.54 -15.63 17.05
C GLU A 156 4.69 -14.59 18.15
N ARG A 157 5.92 -14.31 18.54
CA ARG A 157 6.23 -13.23 19.47
C ARG A 157 6.37 -11.91 18.70
N ILE A 158 5.47 -10.97 18.96
CA ILE A 158 5.52 -9.63 18.42
C ILE A 158 6.31 -8.73 19.37
N GLU A 159 7.40 -8.15 18.90
CA GLU A 159 8.25 -7.26 19.70
C GLU A 159 7.57 -5.91 19.93
N VAL A 160 7.02 -5.32 18.86
CA VAL A 160 6.36 -4.01 18.90
C VAL A 160 5.18 -3.98 17.94
N THR A 161 4.12 -3.30 18.35
CA THR A 161 2.99 -2.92 17.48
C THR A 161 2.98 -1.39 17.36
N PHE A 162 3.29 -0.87 16.19
CA PHE A 162 3.25 0.56 15.90
C PHE A 162 1.84 1.00 15.54
N ALA A 163 1.43 2.14 16.06
CA ALA A 163 0.08 2.68 15.90
C ALA A 163 0.10 4.18 15.58
N PRO A 164 -0.91 4.70 14.86
CA PRO A 164 -1.02 6.12 14.57
C PRO A 164 -1.11 6.95 15.87
N PRO A 165 -0.55 8.16 15.91
CA PRO A 165 -0.49 8.97 17.12
C PRO A 165 -1.84 9.39 17.71
N ASP A 166 -2.89 9.45 16.89
CA ASP A 166 -4.26 9.81 17.32
C ASP A 166 -4.90 8.76 18.25
N MET A 167 -4.36 7.53 18.30
CA MET A 167 -4.76 6.50 19.25
C MET A 167 -4.68 6.97 20.70
N TRP A 168 -3.85 7.95 21.03
CA TRP A 168 -3.70 8.54 22.36
C TRP A 168 -4.57 9.77 22.60
N SER A 169 -5.40 10.16 21.62
CA SER A 169 -6.38 11.23 21.81
C SER A 169 -7.52 10.75 22.67
N ARG A 170 -7.93 11.57 23.66
CA ARG A 170 -9.05 11.25 24.53
C ARG A 170 -10.38 11.36 23.78
N GLN A 171 -11.19 10.33 23.85
CA GLN A 171 -12.56 10.35 23.33
C GLN A 171 -13.42 11.25 24.20
N LYS A 172 -14.26 12.06 23.55
CA LYS A 172 -15.08 13.09 24.26
C LYS A 172 -16.17 12.49 25.16
N ASP A 173 -16.66 11.32 24.79
CA ASP A 173 -17.76 10.61 25.46
C ASP A 173 -17.29 9.80 26.68
N SER A 174 -16.19 9.08 26.55
CA SER A 174 -15.67 8.15 27.57
C SER A 174 -14.48 8.68 28.35
N GLY A 175 -13.82 9.74 27.85
CA GLY A 175 -12.56 10.26 28.40
C GLY A 175 -11.37 9.31 28.22
N ARG A 176 -11.59 8.14 27.63
CA ARG A 176 -10.57 7.09 27.40
C ARG A 176 -9.88 7.30 26.06
N THR A 177 -8.68 6.78 25.95
CA THR A 177 -7.95 6.72 24.68
C THR A 177 -8.18 5.37 24.00
N MET A 178 -8.09 5.33 22.68
CA MET A 178 -8.11 4.06 21.92
C MET A 178 -6.93 3.17 22.31
N ALA A 179 -5.78 3.76 22.63
CA ALA A 179 -4.60 3.02 23.11
C ALA A 179 -4.86 2.26 24.42
N GLU A 180 -5.60 2.84 25.37
CA GLU A 180 -6.02 2.14 26.60
C GLU A 180 -6.90 0.93 26.28
N ILE A 181 -7.81 1.05 25.31
CA ILE A 181 -8.70 -0.04 24.90
C ILE A 181 -7.88 -1.17 24.22
N PHE A 182 -6.94 -0.84 23.34
CA PHE A 182 -6.04 -1.84 22.75
C PHE A 182 -5.25 -2.59 23.81
N PHE A 183 -4.71 -1.85 24.81
CA PHE A 183 -3.96 -2.47 25.91
C PHE A 183 -4.84 -3.43 26.72
N GLU A 184 -6.05 -3.05 27.10
CA GLU A 184 -7.00 -3.90 27.82
C GLU A 184 -7.40 -5.15 27.02
N CYS A 185 -7.45 -5.04 25.70
CA CYS A 185 -7.67 -6.18 24.80
C CYS A 185 -6.45 -7.08 24.65
N GLY A 186 -5.31 -6.80 25.32
CA GLY A 186 -4.08 -7.58 25.23
C GLY A 186 -3.19 -7.25 24.03
N VAL A 187 -3.39 -6.10 23.41
CA VAL A 187 -2.57 -5.59 22.31
C VAL A 187 -1.87 -4.30 22.74
N PRO A 188 -0.71 -4.37 23.41
CA PRO A 188 0.07 -3.17 23.71
C PRO A 188 0.56 -2.53 22.41
N ILE A 189 0.39 -1.21 22.30
CA ILE A 189 0.77 -0.43 21.13
C ILE A 189 1.77 0.66 21.49
N VAL A 190 2.61 1.02 20.53
CA VAL A 190 3.60 2.08 20.63
C VAL A 190 3.29 3.14 19.57
N ARG A 191 3.38 4.40 19.98
CA ARG A 191 3.15 5.54 19.10
C ARG A 191 4.17 5.57 17.98
N ALA A 192 3.71 5.53 16.74
CA ALA A 192 4.55 5.72 15.57
C ALA A 192 4.91 7.19 15.37
N ASP A 193 6.01 7.45 14.68
CA ASP A 193 6.29 8.77 14.14
C ASP A 193 5.30 9.09 13.00
N ASN A 194 4.73 10.30 13.04
CA ASN A 194 3.71 10.74 12.06
C ASN A 194 4.28 11.62 10.95
N SER A 195 5.59 11.71 10.82
CA SER A 195 6.24 12.48 9.74
C SER A 195 5.95 11.85 8.38
N ARG A 196 4.84 12.28 7.75
CA ARG A 196 4.24 11.64 6.60
C ARG A 196 5.20 11.55 5.40
N VAL A 197 5.72 12.70 4.96
CA VAL A 197 6.65 12.76 3.81
C VAL A 197 7.89 11.92 4.08
N GLN A 198 8.50 12.07 5.26
CA GLN A 198 9.69 11.30 5.64
C GLN A 198 9.40 9.81 5.70
N GLY A 199 8.26 9.41 6.25
CA GLY A 199 7.85 8.00 6.29
C GLY A 199 7.67 7.38 4.91
N HIS A 200 7.10 8.11 3.96
CA HIS A 200 7.01 7.67 2.58
C HIS A 200 8.38 7.59 1.89
N MET A 201 9.28 8.54 2.15
CA MET A 201 10.67 8.47 1.67
C MET A 201 11.41 7.25 2.24
N MET A 202 11.17 6.90 3.52
CA MET A 202 11.71 5.67 4.11
C MET A 202 11.22 4.41 3.41
N ILE A 203 9.96 4.37 2.97
CA ILE A 203 9.46 3.23 2.15
C ILE A 203 10.24 3.16 0.84
N LYS A 204 10.45 4.28 0.12
CA LYS A 204 11.27 4.30 -1.11
C LYS A 204 12.67 3.78 -0.87
N ASP A 205 13.32 4.22 0.19
CA ASP A 205 14.67 3.76 0.56
C ASP A 205 14.70 2.26 0.87
N LEU A 206 13.67 1.73 1.52
CA LEU A 206 13.55 0.30 1.81
C LEU A 206 13.26 -0.53 0.56
N LEU A 207 12.55 0.02 -0.42
CA LEU A 207 12.30 -0.60 -1.71
C LEU A 207 13.50 -0.50 -2.65
N ALA A 208 14.38 0.49 -2.48
CA ALA A 208 15.57 0.62 -3.29
C ALA A 208 16.52 -0.58 -3.13
N LYS A 209 17.18 -0.96 -4.22
CA LYS A 209 18.18 -2.04 -4.18
C LYS A 209 19.41 -1.60 -3.38
N ARG A 210 19.79 -2.39 -2.41
CA ARG A 210 21.06 -2.25 -1.68
C ARG A 210 22.25 -2.61 -2.56
N ARG A 211 23.47 -2.50 -2.01
CA ARG A 211 24.72 -2.88 -2.69
C ARG A 211 24.77 -4.36 -3.13
N ASP A 212 24.04 -5.22 -2.42
CA ASP A 212 23.91 -6.65 -2.74
C ASP A 212 22.85 -6.94 -3.83
N GLY A 213 22.27 -5.90 -4.42
CA GLY A 213 21.27 -5.99 -5.47
C GLY A 213 19.85 -6.34 -4.99
N ARG A 214 19.63 -6.48 -3.67
CA ARG A 214 18.33 -6.82 -3.07
C ARG A 214 17.75 -5.64 -2.28
N PRO A 215 16.43 -5.48 -2.22
CA PRO A 215 15.79 -4.44 -1.43
C PRO A 215 15.81 -4.77 0.07
N SER A 216 15.47 -3.77 0.88
CA SER A 216 15.34 -3.91 2.34
C SER A 216 13.93 -4.27 2.79
N LEU A 217 12.94 -4.12 1.92
CA LEU A 217 11.55 -4.47 2.16
C LEU A 217 11.09 -5.45 1.11
N MET A 218 10.61 -6.59 1.57
CA MET A 218 10.08 -7.69 0.77
C MET A 218 8.65 -8.00 1.22
N PHE A 219 7.86 -8.57 0.32
CA PHE A 219 6.48 -8.94 0.56
C PHE A 219 6.26 -10.41 0.22
N PHE A 220 5.44 -11.09 1.01
CA PHE A 220 4.88 -12.36 0.57
C PHE A 220 3.81 -12.12 -0.49
N GLU A 221 3.72 -13.03 -1.43
CA GLU A 221 2.72 -12.99 -2.52
C GLU A 221 1.27 -12.93 -2.01
N THR A 222 1.03 -13.28 -0.75
CA THR A 222 -0.27 -13.19 -0.08
C THR A 222 -0.64 -11.78 0.38
N CYS A 223 0.31 -10.82 0.39
CA CYS A 223 0.07 -9.42 0.76
C CYS A 223 -0.38 -8.60 -0.46
N ARG A 224 -1.38 -9.10 -1.18
CA ARG A 224 -1.85 -8.55 -2.46
C ARG A 224 -2.41 -7.14 -2.34
N GLN A 225 -3.26 -6.90 -1.34
CA GLN A 225 -3.94 -5.61 -1.21
C GLN A 225 -2.96 -4.48 -0.92
N THR A 226 -1.96 -4.70 -0.06
CA THR A 226 -0.92 -3.70 0.19
C THR A 226 -0.02 -3.49 -1.03
N LEU A 227 0.31 -4.56 -1.76
CA LEU A 227 1.09 -4.45 -3.00
C LEU A 227 0.35 -3.63 -4.05
N ASP A 228 -0.95 -3.86 -4.20
CA ASP A 228 -1.79 -3.11 -5.13
C ASP A 228 -1.88 -1.64 -4.73
N ASP A 229 -2.13 -1.35 -3.44
CA ASP A 229 -2.19 0.03 -2.95
C ASP A 229 -0.85 0.78 -3.13
N LEU A 230 0.29 0.12 -2.87
CA LEU A 230 1.61 0.70 -3.10
C LEU A 230 1.91 0.98 -4.58
N ARG A 231 1.33 0.20 -5.50
CA ARG A 231 1.45 0.44 -6.94
C ARG A 231 0.55 1.57 -7.41
N ASP A 232 -0.62 1.70 -6.78
CA ASP A 232 -1.68 2.57 -7.27
C ASP A 232 -1.62 3.96 -6.66
N ILE A 233 -0.99 4.12 -5.47
CA ILE A 233 -0.90 5.42 -4.82
C ILE A 233 -0.09 6.39 -5.67
N GLN A 234 -0.70 7.54 -5.96
CA GLN A 234 -0.10 8.58 -6.79
C GLN A 234 0.72 9.55 -5.95
N ALA A 235 1.63 10.28 -6.58
CA ALA A 235 2.21 11.46 -5.97
C ALA A 235 1.13 12.54 -5.77
N ASP A 236 1.24 13.31 -4.70
CA ASP A 236 0.38 14.46 -4.47
C ASP A 236 0.67 15.54 -5.52
N GLU A 237 -0.38 16.08 -6.14
CA GLU A 237 -0.24 17.08 -7.23
C GLU A 237 0.40 18.38 -6.74
N GLN A 238 0.20 18.74 -5.47
CA GLN A 238 0.71 19.97 -4.87
C GLN A 238 2.07 19.76 -4.19
N ASN A 239 2.34 18.54 -3.72
CA ASN A 239 3.59 18.17 -3.09
C ASN A 239 4.12 16.84 -3.63
N PRO A 240 4.91 16.84 -4.71
CA PRO A 240 5.44 15.61 -5.31
C PRO A 240 6.32 14.75 -4.38
N ASN A 241 6.71 15.27 -3.22
CA ASN A 241 7.44 14.54 -2.19
C ASN A 241 6.52 13.75 -1.26
N ASP A 242 5.20 13.88 -1.40
CA ASP A 242 4.20 13.13 -0.63
C ASP A 242 3.31 12.32 -1.56
N CYS A 243 2.62 11.32 -0.98
CA CYS A 243 1.55 10.60 -1.67
C CYS A 243 0.26 11.40 -1.68
N ALA A 244 -0.54 11.20 -2.70
CA ALA A 244 -1.92 11.66 -2.73
C ALA A 244 -2.70 11.12 -1.51
N ARG A 245 -3.66 11.91 -1.04
CA ARG A 245 -4.55 11.54 0.07
C ARG A 245 -5.85 10.90 -0.40
N GLU A 246 -6.07 10.95 -1.69
CA GLU A 246 -7.23 10.38 -2.36
C GLU A 246 -6.79 9.45 -3.50
N PRO A 247 -7.51 8.37 -3.77
CA PRO A 247 -8.67 7.91 -2.99
C PRO A 247 -8.24 7.36 -1.63
N HIS A 248 -9.02 7.67 -0.58
CA HIS A 248 -8.67 7.37 0.81
C HIS A 248 -8.51 5.86 1.09
N GLU A 249 -9.20 5.03 0.34
CA GLU A 249 -9.17 3.57 0.47
C GLU A 249 -7.78 2.96 0.27
N VAL A 250 -6.93 3.56 -0.60
CA VAL A 250 -5.57 3.07 -0.87
C VAL A 250 -4.55 3.57 0.15
N THR A 251 -4.88 4.60 0.96
CA THR A 251 -3.90 5.19 1.88
C THR A 251 -3.68 4.39 3.14
N HIS A 252 -4.69 3.70 3.66
CA HIS A 252 -4.64 3.02 4.96
C HIS A 252 -3.56 1.93 5.05
N ARG A 253 -3.46 1.05 4.03
CA ARG A 253 -2.44 0.00 4.02
C ARG A 253 -1.05 0.57 3.79
N VAL A 254 -0.94 1.60 2.96
CA VAL A 254 0.31 2.34 2.75
C VAL A 254 0.76 3.02 4.04
N ASP A 255 -0.16 3.63 4.79
CA ASP A 255 0.14 4.27 6.07
C ASP A 255 0.53 3.26 7.15
N ALA A 256 -0.05 2.05 7.17
CA ALA A 256 0.43 0.97 8.04
C ALA A 256 1.89 0.60 7.72
N VAL A 257 2.26 0.47 6.45
CA VAL A 257 3.67 0.26 6.05
C VAL A 257 4.54 1.44 6.42
N ARG A 258 4.06 2.67 6.25
CA ARG A 258 4.76 3.90 6.60
C ARG A 258 5.09 3.98 8.09
N TYR A 259 4.12 3.69 8.96
CA TYR A 259 4.34 3.66 10.41
C TYR A 259 5.41 2.64 10.81
N TYR A 260 5.42 1.48 10.18
CA TYR A 260 6.47 0.51 10.38
C TYR A 260 7.84 1.03 9.90
N ALA A 261 7.91 1.52 8.66
CA ALA A 261 9.16 1.93 8.03
C ALA A 261 9.89 3.01 8.85
N ILE A 262 9.18 4.10 9.18
CA ILE A 262 9.78 5.22 9.90
C ILE A 262 10.12 4.87 11.36
N SER A 263 9.21 4.19 12.06
CA SER A 263 9.40 3.92 13.49
C SER A 263 10.46 2.86 13.76
N ARG A 264 10.62 1.88 12.87
CA ARG A 264 11.67 0.87 13.01
C ARG A 264 13.06 1.44 12.79
N THR A 265 13.24 2.35 11.83
CA THR A 265 14.54 2.92 11.49
C THR A 265 15.06 3.79 12.63
N VAL A 266 14.21 4.62 13.21
CA VAL A 266 14.54 5.43 14.38
C VAL A 266 14.91 4.55 15.59
N ALA A 267 14.22 3.43 15.81
CA ALA A 267 14.55 2.50 16.90
C ALA A 267 15.91 1.81 16.69
N ALA A 268 16.29 1.51 15.45
CA ALA A 268 17.60 0.92 15.15
C ALA A 268 18.75 1.89 15.43
N GLU A 269 18.62 3.14 15.02
CA GLU A 269 19.62 4.20 15.29
C GLU A 269 19.81 4.46 16.79
N LEU A 270 18.73 4.44 17.58
CA LEU A 270 18.82 4.61 19.04
C LEU A 270 19.51 3.44 19.75
N HIS A 271 19.47 2.24 19.19
CA HIS A 271 20.19 1.08 19.73
C HIS A 271 21.66 1.11 19.38
N GLU A 272 22.06 1.56 18.21
CA GLU A 272 23.46 1.70 17.81
C GLU A 272 24.17 2.79 18.60
N THR A 273 23.51 3.91 18.92
CA THR A 273 24.08 5.01 19.72
C THR A 273 24.20 4.70 21.22
N ARG A 274 23.54 3.67 21.74
CA ARG A 274 23.66 3.24 23.15
C ARG A 274 24.66 2.09 23.36
N GLY A 275 25.24 1.58 22.29
CA GLY A 275 26.24 0.50 22.31
C GLY A 275 27.69 0.95 22.17
N VAL A 276 27.98 2.27 22.36
CA VAL A 276 29.35 2.83 22.36
C VAL A 276 29.69 3.30 23.77
#